data_4e9779d313e6cefa42f072c9fb3133f5
#
_entry.id   4e9779d313e6cefa42f072c9fb3133f5
#
_cell.length_a   1.000
_cell.length_b   1.000
_cell.length_c   1.000
_cell.angle_alpha   90.00
_cell.angle_beta   90.00
_cell.angle_gamma   90.00
#
_symmetry.space_group_name_H-M   'P 1'
#
loop_
_entity.id
_entity.type
_entity.pdbx_description
1 polymer ?
#
loop_
_entity_poly.entity_id
_entity_poly.type
_entity_poly.pdbx_seq_one_letter_code
_entity_poly.pdbx_strand_id
1 'polypeptide(L)'
;VKDVTIHINEGDIYGIVGYSGAGKSTLVRVINLLQVPSAGTITVDGDVIYQDRVTLNAAALRQKRRDIGMIFQHFNLMAQMTAAENVAFALKHSNLSKEQKAEKVAKLLELVGLSDRADNYPAQLSGGQKQRVAIARALANDPKILISDESTSALDPKTTKQILALLQELNQKLGLTVVLITHEMQIVKDIANRVAVMQNGEL
;
A
#
# COMPACT_ATOMS: atom_id res chain seq x y z
N VAL A 1 18.51 -7.82 -4.54
CA VAL A 1 17.61 -8.96 -4.30
C VAL A 1 18.05 -10.09 -5.22
N LYS A 2 18.29 -11.28 -4.66
CA LYS A 2 18.80 -12.45 -5.38
C LYS A 2 17.98 -13.66 -4.99
N ASP A 3 17.60 -14.44 -6.01
CA ASP A 3 16.94 -15.77 -5.84
C ASP A 3 15.80 -15.80 -4.83
N VAL A 4 14.96 -14.75 -4.85
CA VAL A 4 13.81 -14.64 -3.96
C VAL A 4 12.60 -15.29 -4.59
N THR A 5 12.03 -16.27 -3.89
CA THR A 5 10.73 -16.87 -4.22
C THR A 5 9.79 -16.72 -3.05
N ILE A 6 8.68 -16.01 -3.23
CA ILE A 6 7.63 -15.85 -2.23
C ILE A 6 6.27 -16.14 -2.85
N HIS A 7 5.37 -16.63 -2.02
CA HIS A 7 3.98 -16.82 -2.37
C HIS A 7 3.10 -16.20 -1.28
N ILE A 8 2.24 -15.27 -1.68
CA ILE A 8 1.31 -14.56 -0.81
C ILE A 8 -0.11 -14.96 -1.22
N ASN A 9 -0.89 -15.50 -0.29
CA ASN A 9 -2.24 -15.90 -0.58
C ASN A 9 -3.20 -14.72 -0.48
N GLU A 10 -4.32 -14.82 -1.16
CA GLU A 10 -5.43 -13.87 -1.02
C GLU A 10 -5.89 -13.80 0.45
N GLY A 11 -6.06 -12.59 0.95
CA GLY A 11 -6.47 -12.34 2.33
C GLY A 11 -5.35 -12.42 3.37
N ASP A 12 -4.11 -12.76 2.99
CA ASP A 12 -2.97 -12.72 3.93
C ASP A 12 -2.69 -11.30 4.39
N ILE A 13 -2.19 -11.18 5.63
CA ILE A 13 -1.36 -10.07 6.07
C ILE A 13 0.08 -10.61 6.11
N TYR A 14 0.83 -10.35 5.06
CA TYR A 14 2.16 -10.89 4.85
C TYR A 14 3.24 -9.89 5.26
N GLY A 15 4.03 -10.22 6.26
CA GLY A 15 5.14 -9.39 6.73
C GLY A 15 6.42 -9.67 5.96
N ILE A 16 7.11 -8.62 5.52
CA ILE A 16 8.48 -8.70 5.00
C ILE A 16 9.36 -7.90 5.95
N VAL A 17 10.21 -8.58 6.69
CA VAL A 17 11.07 -7.99 7.72
C VAL A 17 12.53 -8.15 7.37
N GLY A 18 13.36 -7.30 7.93
CA GLY A 18 14.82 -7.32 7.76
C GLY A 18 15.45 -6.00 8.13
N TYR A 19 16.74 -5.98 8.33
CA TYR A 19 17.48 -4.75 8.63
C TYR A 19 17.38 -3.72 7.50
N SER A 20 17.69 -2.46 7.80
CA SER A 20 17.84 -1.43 6.78
C SER A 20 18.87 -1.87 5.74
N GLY A 21 18.56 -1.69 4.47
CA GLY A 21 19.42 -2.15 3.37
C GLY A 21 19.27 -3.63 2.98
N ALA A 22 18.44 -4.43 3.65
CA ALA A 22 18.24 -5.84 3.31
C ALA A 22 17.58 -6.08 1.94
N GLY A 23 17.05 -5.05 1.28
CA GLY A 23 16.41 -5.17 -0.04
C GLY A 23 14.88 -5.18 -0.01
N LYS A 24 14.24 -4.99 1.15
CA LYS A 24 12.77 -5.05 1.32
C LYS A 24 12.01 -4.12 0.36
N SER A 25 12.34 -2.83 0.36
CA SER A 25 11.67 -1.86 -0.52
C SER A 25 11.97 -2.11 -2.00
N THR A 26 13.13 -2.67 -2.34
CA THR A 26 13.44 -3.12 -3.71
C THR A 26 12.52 -4.26 -4.12
N LEU A 27 12.35 -5.27 -3.27
CA LEU A 27 11.45 -6.40 -3.53
C LEU A 27 10.01 -5.94 -3.75
N VAL A 28 9.54 -5.03 -2.92
CA VAL A 28 8.18 -4.48 -3.02
C VAL A 28 7.98 -3.67 -4.30
N ARG A 29 8.96 -2.88 -4.70
CA ARG A 29 8.89 -2.14 -5.97
C ARG A 29 8.91 -3.04 -7.19
N VAL A 30 9.43 -4.24 -7.05
CA VAL A 30 9.38 -5.28 -8.08
C VAL A 30 7.96 -5.84 -8.21
N ILE A 31 7.22 -6.01 -7.11
CA ILE A 31 5.85 -6.57 -7.13
C ILE A 31 4.91 -5.75 -8.04
N ASN A 32 5.02 -4.43 -8.03
CA ASN A 32 4.21 -3.54 -8.87
C ASN A 32 4.95 -3.02 -10.12
N LEU A 33 6.12 -3.59 -10.41
CA LEU A 33 7.00 -3.20 -11.53
C LEU A 33 7.38 -1.71 -11.54
N LEU A 34 7.47 -1.06 -10.38
CA LEU A 34 8.15 0.23 -10.25
C LEU A 34 9.67 0.06 -10.44
N GLN A 35 10.17 -1.14 -10.18
CA GLN A 35 11.51 -1.57 -10.51
C GLN A 35 11.45 -2.90 -11.27
N VAL A 36 12.05 -2.94 -12.44
CA VAL A 36 12.04 -4.14 -13.29
C VAL A 36 13.15 -5.08 -12.82
N PRO A 37 12.84 -6.35 -12.51
CA PRO A 37 13.87 -7.33 -12.16
C PRO A 37 14.67 -7.73 -13.38
N SER A 38 15.87 -8.28 -13.16
CA SER A 38 16.75 -8.77 -14.24
C SER A 38 16.33 -10.13 -14.78
N ALA A 39 15.66 -10.95 -13.99
CA ALA A 39 15.17 -12.28 -14.35
C ALA A 39 14.06 -12.73 -13.39
N GLY A 40 13.40 -13.83 -13.70
CA GLY A 40 12.36 -14.45 -12.90
C GLY A 40 10.96 -14.16 -13.40
N THR A 41 9.96 -14.49 -12.56
CA THR A 41 8.55 -14.34 -12.90
C THR A 41 7.83 -13.63 -11.78
N ILE A 42 6.93 -12.70 -12.14
CA ILE A 42 6.01 -12.03 -11.21
C ILE A 42 4.59 -12.32 -11.66
N THR A 43 3.82 -12.92 -10.76
CA THR A 43 2.40 -13.19 -10.96
C THR A 43 1.60 -12.42 -9.94
N VAL A 44 0.57 -11.70 -10.38
CA VAL A 44 -0.34 -10.94 -9.52
C VAL A 44 -1.76 -11.30 -9.90
N ASP A 45 -2.53 -11.79 -8.94
CA ASP A 45 -3.92 -12.19 -9.12
C ASP A 45 -4.10 -13.16 -10.31
N GLY A 46 -3.24 -14.18 -10.38
CA GLY A 46 -3.24 -15.20 -11.42
C GLY A 46 -2.63 -14.79 -12.76
N ASP A 47 -2.36 -13.50 -12.97
CA ASP A 47 -1.78 -13.02 -14.23
C ASP A 47 -0.27 -12.83 -14.11
N VAL A 48 0.48 -13.35 -15.07
CA VAL A 48 1.92 -13.11 -15.20
C VAL A 48 2.12 -11.68 -15.71
N ILE A 49 2.65 -10.79 -14.87
CA ILE A 49 2.91 -9.40 -15.22
C ILE A 49 4.34 -9.15 -15.69
N TYR A 50 5.24 -10.06 -15.37
CA TYR A 50 6.63 -10.07 -15.83
C TYR A 50 7.15 -11.51 -15.91
N GLN A 51 7.89 -11.82 -16.95
CA GLN A 51 8.61 -13.08 -17.11
C GLN A 51 9.84 -12.86 -17.99
N ASP A 52 11.03 -13.14 -17.44
CA ASP A 52 12.32 -13.14 -18.13
C ASP A 52 12.53 -11.95 -19.11
N ARG A 53 12.36 -10.73 -18.58
CA ARG A 53 12.47 -9.43 -19.29
C ARG A 53 11.28 -9.07 -20.17
N VAL A 54 10.23 -9.89 -20.21
CA VAL A 54 8.98 -9.57 -20.91
C VAL A 54 7.98 -9.04 -19.89
N THR A 55 7.46 -7.84 -20.12
CA THR A 55 6.39 -7.22 -19.32
C THR A 55 5.08 -7.17 -20.11
N LEU A 56 3.97 -6.96 -19.38
CA LEU A 56 2.73 -6.53 -20.00
C LEU A 56 2.94 -5.22 -20.77
N ASN A 57 2.12 -4.98 -21.79
CA ASN A 57 2.09 -3.68 -22.45
C ASN A 57 1.69 -2.58 -21.46
N ALA A 58 2.00 -1.32 -21.78
CA ALA A 58 1.84 -0.19 -20.85
C ALA A 58 0.38 0.02 -20.39
N ALA A 59 -0.61 -0.32 -21.21
CA ALA A 59 -2.02 -0.18 -20.84
C ALA A 59 -2.45 -1.26 -19.84
N ALA A 60 -2.10 -2.53 -20.11
CA ALA A 60 -2.37 -3.65 -19.22
C ALA A 60 -1.64 -3.50 -17.88
N LEU A 61 -0.38 -3.05 -17.91
CA LEU A 61 0.40 -2.78 -16.68
C LEU A 61 -0.21 -1.66 -15.84
N ARG A 62 -0.70 -0.57 -16.46
CA ARG A 62 -1.43 0.49 -15.74
C ARG A 62 -2.70 -0.06 -15.08
N GLN A 63 -3.43 -0.95 -15.76
CA GLN A 63 -4.62 -1.56 -15.19
C GLN A 63 -4.26 -2.45 -13.98
N LYS A 64 -3.24 -3.30 -14.10
CA LYS A 64 -2.77 -4.13 -12.98
C LYS A 64 -2.26 -3.33 -11.78
N ARG A 65 -1.61 -2.21 -12.02
CA ARG A 65 -1.18 -1.31 -10.93
C ARG A 65 -2.34 -0.67 -10.16
N ARG A 66 -3.55 -0.59 -10.74
CA ARG A 66 -4.75 -0.14 -10.00
C ARG A 66 -5.20 -1.17 -8.97
N ASP A 67 -4.95 -2.45 -9.22
CA ASP A 67 -5.28 -3.54 -8.29
C ASP A 67 -4.33 -3.59 -7.08
N ILE A 68 -3.28 -2.77 -7.10
CA ILE A 68 -2.25 -2.68 -6.05
C ILE A 68 -2.24 -1.26 -5.48
N GLY A 69 -2.78 -1.09 -4.28
CA GLY A 69 -2.65 0.15 -3.51
C GLY A 69 -1.29 0.19 -2.82
N MET A 70 -0.65 1.35 -2.79
CA MET A 70 0.65 1.52 -2.12
C MET A 70 0.62 2.66 -1.13
N ILE A 71 1.10 2.39 0.08
CA ILE A 71 1.29 3.33 1.17
C ILE A 71 2.80 3.49 1.37
N PHE A 72 3.29 4.72 1.25
CA PHE A 72 4.70 5.05 1.33
C PHE A 72 5.11 5.52 2.72
N GLN A 73 6.39 5.40 3.03
CA GLN A 73 7.00 5.81 4.30
C GLN A 73 6.74 7.30 4.64
N HIS A 74 6.75 8.19 3.67
CA HIS A 74 6.63 9.64 3.85
C HIS A 74 5.26 10.21 3.47
N PHE A 75 4.19 9.43 3.58
CA PHE A 75 2.80 9.78 3.22
C PHE A 75 2.62 10.19 1.75
N ASN A 76 3.53 10.93 1.17
CA ASN A 76 3.51 11.45 -0.22
C ASN A 76 2.23 12.21 -0.55
N LEU A 77 1.71 12.99 0.41
CA LEU A 77 0.56 13.85 0.19
C LEU A 77 0.98 15.13 -0.54
N MET A 78 0.11 15.59 -1.42
CA MET A 78 0.28 16.87 -2.09
C MET A 78 -0.10 17.99 -1.12
N ALA A 79 0.89 18.83 -0.76
CA ALA A 79 0.76 19.84 0.27
C ALA A 79 -0.28 20.92 -0.05
N GLN A 80 -0.54 21.19 -1.33
CA GLN A 80 -1.49 22.18 -1.83
C GLN A 80 -2.91 21.64 -1.99
N MET A 81 -3.13 20.37 -1.68
CA MET A 81 -4.43 19.70 -1.78
C MET A 81 -4.95 19.35 -0.39
N THR A 82 -6.25 19.49 -0.20
CA THR A 82 -6.92 19.01 1.01
C THR A 82 -6.85 17.48 1.14
N ALA A 83 -7.27 16.92 2.27
CA ALA A 83 -7.38 15.48 2.45
C ALA A 83 -8.28 14.85 1.39
N ALA A 84 -9.46 15.44 1.14
CA ALA A 84 -10.39 14.96 0.12
C ALA A 84 -9.78 15.03 -1.28
N GLU A 85 -9.11 16.12 -1.63
CA GLU A 85 -8.46 16.29 -2.94
C GLU A 85 -7.30 15.30 -3.14
N ASN A 86 -6.52 15.00 -2.10
CA ASN A 86 -5.49 13.98 -2.13
C ASN A 86 -6.05 12.59 -2.45
N VAL A 87 -7.19 12.23 -1.85
CA VAL A 87 -7.87 10.96 -2.15
C VAL A 87 -8.47 10.99 -3.55
N ALA A 88 -9.14 12.08 -3.93
CA ALA A 88 -9.76 12.27 -5.25
C ALA A 88 -8.74 12.20 -6.39
N PHE A 89 -7.50 12.59 -6.15
CA PHE A 89 -6.43 12.54 -7.16
C PHE A 89 -6.21 11.13 -7.72
N ALA A 90 -6.35 10.10 -6.89
CA ALA A 90 -6.24 8.71 -7.34
C ALA A 90 -7.36 8.31 -8.32
N LEU A 91 -8.49 9.01 -8.29
CA LEU A 91 -9.64 8.79 -9.16
C LEU A 91 -9.61 9.64 -10.44
N LYS A 92 -8.54 10.42 -10.68
CA LYS A 92 -8.44 11.34 -11.82
C LYS A 92 -8.76 10.67 -13.17
N HIS A 93 -8.29 9.45 -13.36
CA HIS A 93 -8.45 8.69 -14.59
C HIS A 93 -9.51 7.57 -14.50
N SER A 94 -10.39 7.63 -13.50
CA SER A 94 -11.53 6.73 -13.41
C SER A 94 -12.67 7.23 -14.30
N ASN A 95 -13.56 6.31 -14.71
CA ASN A 95 -14.76 6.64 -15.49
C ASN A 95 -15.93 7.13 -14.62
N LEU A 96 -15.70 7.43 -13.35
CA LEU A 96 -16.72 7.91 -12.43
C LEU A 96 -17.11 9.35 -12.73
N SER A 97 -18.38 9.71 -12.55
CA SER A 97 -18.84 11.09 -12.59
C SER A 97 -18.25 11.91 -11.44
N LYS A 98 -18.36 13.24 -11.51
CA LYS A 98 -17.90 14.14 -10.45
C LYS A 98 -18.59 13.82 -9.11
N GLU A 99 -19.89 13.56 -9.15
CA GLU A 99 -20.72 13.22 -8.00
C GLU A 99 -20.31 11.87 -7.40
N GLN A 100 -20.10 10.86 -8.25
CA GLN A 100 -19.64 9.53 -7.83
C GLN A 100 -18.25 9.58 -7.19
N LYS A 101 -17.33 10.40 -7.74
CA LYS A 101 -16.00 10.61 -7.14
C LYS A 101 -16.12 11.25 -5.77
N ALA A 102 -16.94 12.29 -5.62
CA ALA A 102 -17.16 12.96 -4.33
C ALA A 102 -17.75 12.01 -3.28
N GLU A 103 -18.75 11.22 -3.65
CA GLU A 103 -19.35 10.21 -2.77
C GLU A 103 -18.31 9.15 -2.34
N LYS A 104 -17.52 8.65 -3.29
CA LYS A 104 -16.47 7.66 -3.00
C LYS A 104 -15.41 8.20 -2.08
N VAL A 105 -14.96 9.43 -2.28
CA VAL A 105 -13.99 10.11 -1.41
C VAL A 105 -14.55 10.26 0.00
N ALA A 106 -15.80 10.69 0.15
CA ALA A 106 -16.44 10.82 1.46
C ALA A 106 -16.49 9.48 2.20
N LYS A 107 -16.90 8.40 1.52
CA LYS A 107 -16.91 7.03 2.10
C LYS A 107 -15.52 6.55 2.50
N LEU A 108 -14.49 6.84 1.71
CA LEU A 108 -13.11 6.46 2.03
C LEU A 108 -12.57 7.23 3.24
N LEU A 109 -12.87 8.52 3.35
CA LEU A 109 -12.50 9.32 4.52
C LEU A 109 -13.26 8.86 5.78
N GLU A 110 -14.52 8.50 5.66
CA GLU A 110 -15.27 7.88 6.75
C GLU A 110 -14.65 6.57 7.20
N LEU A 111 -14.30 5.70 6.25
CA LEU A 111 -13.68 4.40 6.51
C LEU A 111 -12.38 4.49 7.31
N VAL A 112 -11.61 5.56 7.10
CA VAL A 112 -10.36 5.82 7.85
C VAL A 112 -10.56 6.77 9.05
N GLY A 113 -11.81 7.16 9.36
CA GLY A 113 -12.15 8.00 10.50
C GLY A 113 -11.73 9.46 10.36
N LEU A 114 -11.83 10.03 9.17
CA LEU A 114 -11.44 11.42 8.86
C LEU A 114 -12.53 12.24 8.17
N SER A 115 -13.82 11.90 8.35
CA SER A 115 -14.93 12.66 7.74
C SER A 115 -14.90 14.15 8.09
N ASP A 116 -14.52 14.48 9.32
CA ASP A 116 -14.43 15.85 9.84
C ASP A 116 -13.15 16.60 9.41
N ARG A 117 -12.26 15.94 8.68
CA ARG A 117 -10.96 16.47 8.23
C ARG A 117 -10.83 16.54 6.71
N ALA A 118 -11.92 16.33 5.98
CA ALA A 118 -11.94 16.31 4.51
C ALA A 118 -11.30 17.57 3.88
N ASP A 119 -11.58 18.73 4.46
CA ASP A 119 -11.14 20.04 3.96
C ASP A 119 -9.80 20.53 4.55
N ASN A 120 -9.17 19.72 5.42
CA ASN A 120 -7.87 20.06 6.00
C ASN A 120 -6.73 19.79 5.01
N TYR A 121 -5.76 20.70 4.97
CA TYR A 121 -4.50 20.53 4.25
C TYR A 121 -3.53 19.65 5.06
N PRO A 122 -2.55 18.98 4.43
CA PRO A 122 -1.57 18.16 5.12
C PRO A 122 -0.88 18.88 6.30
N ALA A 123 -0.59 20.17 6.19
CA ALA A 123 0.01 20.96 7.27
C ALA A 123 -0.87 21.06 8.53
N GLN A 124 -2.18 20.86 8.39
CA GLN A 124 -3.16 20.91 9.48
C GLN A 124 -3.47 19.52 10.08
N LEU A 125 -2.80 18.47 9.60
CA LEU A 125 -3.02 17.08 9.99
C LEU A 125 -1.85 16.56 10.84
N SER A 126 -2.16 15.75 11.85
CA SER A 126 -1.15 14.96 12.57
C SER A 126 -0.53 13.90 11.67
N GLY A 127 0.60 13.31 12.07
CA GLY A 127 1.25 12.21 11.34
C GLY A 127 0.29 11.04 11.10
N GLY A 128 -0.45 10.62 12.11
CA GLY A 128 -1.45 9.55 11.99
C GLY A 128 -2.61 9.90 11.06
N GLN A 129 -3.07 11.16 11.07
CA GLN A 129 -4.09 11.63 10.15
C GLN A 129 -3.59 11.66 8.70
N LYS A 130 -2.36 12.13 8.47
CA LYS A 130 -1.72 12.07 7.15
C LYS A 130 -1.63 10.63 6.62
N GLN A 131 -1.27 9.69 7.50
CA GLN A 131 -1.20 8.28 7.15
C GLN A 131 -2.56 7.71 6.80
N ARG A 132 -3.61 8.07 7.53
CA ARG A 132 -4.99 7.67 7.21
C ARG A 132 -5.45 8.23 5.86
N VAL A 133 -5.10 9.46 5.51
CA VAL A 133 -5.34 10.02 4.15
C VAL A 133 -4.60 9.22 3.09
N ALA A 134 -3.33 8.86 3.33
CA ALA A 134 -2.55 8.05 2.40
C ALA A 134 -3.17 6.65 2.20
N ILE A 135 -3.69 6.03 3.26
CA ILE A 135 -4.44 4.76 3.20
C ILE A 135 -5.72 4.94 2.36
N ALA A 136 -6.54 5.95 2.65
CA ALA A 136 -7.76 6.22 1.89
C ALA A 136 -7.48 6.42 0.40
N ARG A 137 -6.42 7.16 0.06
CA ARG A 137 -5.95 7.34 -1.32
C ARG A 137 -5.54 6.03 -1.97
N ALA A 138 -4.83 5.17 -1.25
CA ALA A 138 -4.41 3.86 -1.75
C ALA A 138 -5.60 2.93 -2.04
N LEU A 139 -6.70 3.09 -1.31
CA LEU A 139 -7.94 2.31 -1.48
C LEU A 139 -8.86 2.85 -2.59
N ALA A 140 -8.58 4.02 -3.14
CA ALA A 140 -9.53 4.73 -4.02
C ALA A 140 -9.89 3.96 -5.30
N ASN A 141 -9.00 3.13 -5.82
CA ASN A 141 -9.24 2.30 -7.01
C ASN A 141 -9.71 0.87 -6.69
N ASP A 142 -10.23 0.63 -5.49
CA ASP A 142 -10.67 -0.69 -5.02
C ASP A 142 -9.61 -1.78 -5.23
N PRO A 143 -8.37 -1.59 -4.72
CA PRO A 143 -7.30 -2.55 -4.94
C PRO A 143 -7.60 -3.88 -4.24
N LYS A 144 -7.05 -4.97 -4.77
CA LYS A 144 -7.06 -6.28 -4.12
C LYS A 144 -5.89 -6.47 -3.16
N ILE A 145 -4.80 -5.75 -3.43
CA ILE A 145 -3.54 -5.83 -2.68
C ILE A 145 -3.20 -4.44 -2.17
N LEU A 146 -2.85 -4.35 -0.89
CA LEU A 146 -2.37 -3.13 -0.25
C LEU A 146 -0.94 -3.34 0.24
N ILE A 147 -0.01 -2.59 -0.31
CA ILE A 147 1.40 -2.63 0.08
C ILE A 147 1.69 -1.47 1.02
N SER A 148 2.24 -1.77 2.18
CA SER A 148 2.65 -0.80 3.21
C SER A 148 4.18 -0.82 3.34
N ASP A 149 4.87 0.14 2.73
CA ASP A 149 6.34 0.22 2.73
C ASP A 149 6.82 1.14 3.87
N GLU A 150 7.19 0.53 5.00
CA GLU A 150 7.65 1.21 6.23
C GLU A 150 6.74 2.37 6.67
N SER A 151 5.47 2.24 6.44
CA SER A 151 4.48 3.32 6.55
C SER A 151 4.21 3.81 7.98
N THR A 152 4.73 3.12 8.98
CA THR A 152 4.59 3.48 10.41
C THR A 152 5.88 4.01 11.02
N SER A 153 7.01 3.97 10.32
CA SER A 153 8.33 4.32 10.85
C SER A 153 8.46 5.79 11.32
N ALA A 154 7.63 6.69 10.80
CA ALA A 154 7.59 8.10 11.17
C ALA A 154 6.54 8.43 12.24
N LEU A 155 5.89 7.43 12.82
CA LEU A 155 4.80 7.58 13.80
C LEU A 155 5.25 7.18 15.21
N ASP A 156 4.63 7.78 16.21
CA ASP A 156 4.79 7.34 17.60
C ASP A 156 4.18 5.94 17.82
N PRO A 157 4.59 5.20 18.86
CA PRO A 157 4.12 3.83 19.08
C PRO A 157 2.61 3.68 19.24
N LYS A 158 1.93 4.65 19.83
CA LYS A 158 0.48 4.63 20.02
C LYS A 158 -0.22 4.77 18.68
N THR A 159 0.19 5.73 17.86
CA THR A 159 -0.34 5.98 16.52
C THR A 159 -0.03 4.79 15.60
N THR A 160 1.16 4.21 15.68
CA THR A 160 1.54 2.99 14.96
C THR A 160 0.53 1.87 15.22
N LYS A 161 0.22 1.57 16.49
CA LYS A 161 -0.78 0.55 16.85
C LYS A 161 -2.17 0.84 16.25
N GLN A 162 -2.58 2.10 16.21
CA GLN A 162 -3.86 2.49 15.62
C GLN A 162 -3.87 2.29 14.09
N ILE A 163 -2.78 2.58 13.40
CA ILE A 163 -2.67 2.35 11.95
C ILE A 163 -2.65 0.85 11.63
N LEU A 164 -1.93 0.06 12.42
CA LEU A 164 -1.91 -1.39 12.25
C LEU A 164 -3.28 -2.03 12.48
N ALA A 165 -3.99 -1.59 13.52
CA ALA A 165 -5.37 -2.03 13.78
C ALA A 165 -6.30 -1.67 12.61
N LEU A 166 -6.15 -0.47 12.02
CA LEU A 166 -6.89 -0.07 10.84
C LEU A 166 -6.57 -0.98 9.64
N LEU A 167 -5.31 -1.29 9.37
CA LEU A 167 -4.92 -2.20 8.29
C LEU A 167 -5.51 -3.60 8.47
N GLN A 168 -5.53 -4.10 9.70
CA GLN A 168 -6.14 -5.38 10.03
C GLN A 168 -7.67 -5.35 9.84
N GLU A 169 -8.32 -4.28 10.25
CA GLU A 169 -9.76 -4.08 10.03
C GLU A 169 -10.10 -4.03 8.53
N LEU A 170 -9.30 -3.31 7.74
CA LEU A 170 -9.47 -3.22 6.28
C LEU A 170 -9.26 -4.58 5.60
N ASN A 171 -8.24 -5.35 6.02
CA ASN A 171 -8.03 -6.71 5.54
C ASN A 171 -9.27 -7.58 5.78
N GLN A 172 -9.84 -7.55 6.98
CA GLN A 172 -11.00 -8.35 7.35
C GLN A 172 -12.29 -7.89 6.66
N LYS A 173 -12.56 -6.58 6.62
CA LYS A 173 -13.80 -6.03 6.08
C LYS A 173 -13.84 -6.03 4.55
N LEU A 174 -12.73 -5.79 3.89
CA LEU A 174 -12.64 -5.64 2.44
C LEU A 174 -12.03 -6.85 1.74
N GLY A 175 -11.57 -7.86 2.49
CA GLY A 175 -10.90 -9.03 1.90
C GLY A 175 -9.55 -8.70 1.26
N LEU A 176 -8.91 -7.60 1.67
CA LEU A 176 -7.64 -7.16 1.10
C LEU A 176 -6.49 -8.10 1.49
N THR A 177 -5.61 -8.36 0.55
CA THR A 177 -4.28 -8.89 0.84
C THR A 177 -3.36 -7.75 1.22
N VAL A 178 -2.72 -7.81 2.38
CA VAL A 178 -1.82 -6.76 2.87
C VAL A 178 -0.39 -7.26 2.86
N VAL A 179 0.52 -6.52 2.24
CA VAL A 179 1.96 -6.75 2.30
C VAL A 179 2.59 -5.66 3.15
N LEU A 180 3.08 -6.02 4.32
CA LEU A 180 3.61 -5.10 5.31
C LEU A 180 5.13 -5.19 5.36
N ILE A 181 5.81 -4.12 4.99
CA ILE A 181 7.26 -4.01 5.08
C ILE A 181 7.63 -3.19 6.30
N THR A 182 8.47 -3.76 7.16
CA THR A 182 8.98 -3.08 8.34
C THR A 182 10.32 -3.68 8.79
N HIS A 183 11.10 -2.90 9.51
CA HIS A 183 12.26 -3.41 10.26
C HIS A 183 11.90 -3.76 11.72
N GLU A 184 10.67 -3.49 12.15
CA GLU A 184 10.18 -3.75 13.50
C GLU A 184 9.49 -5.12 13.60
N MET A 185 10.20 -6.11 14.14
CA MET A 185 9.72 -7.49 14.29
C MET A 185 8.43 -7.59 15.12
N GLN A 186 8.26 -6.71 16.13
CA GLN A 186 7.09 -6.76 17.00
C GLN A 186 5.81 -6.42 16.24
N ILE A 187 5.87 -5.45 15.34
CA ILE A 187 4.74 -5.05 14.49
C ILE A 187 4.21 -6.26 13.69
N VAL A 188 5.13 -7.01 13.09
CA VAL A 188 4.76 -8.16 12.27
C VAL A 188 4.13 -9.27 13.11
N LYS A 189 4.69 -9.54 14.31
CA LYS A 189 4.12 -10.55 15.23
C LYS A 189 2.69 -10.21 15.66
N ASP A 190 2.37 -8.92 15.74
CA ASP A 190 1.08 -8.47 16.23
C ASP A 190 -0.04 -8.65 15.19
N ILE A 191 0.25 -8.56 13.89
CA ILE A 191 -0.81 -8.57 12.88
C ILE A 191 -0.60 -9.51 11.69
N ALA A 192 0.63 -9.91 11.36
CA ALA A 192 0.90 -10.76 10.20
C ALA A 192 0.62 -12.24 10.48
N ASN A 193 -0.04 -12.91 9.54
CA ASN A 193 -0.25 -14.36 9.60
C ASN A 193 0.88 -15.15 8.92
N ARG A 194 1.67 -14.49 8.07
CA ARG A 194 2.86 -15.06 7.40
C ARG A 194 3.98 -14.03 7.36
N VAL A 195 5.22 -14.49 7.43
CA VAL A 195 6.40 -13.61 7.48
C VAL A 195 7.52 -14.17 6.62
N ALA A 196 8.17 -13.28 5.87
CA ALA A 196 9.47 -13.52 5.25
C ALA A 196 10.53 -12.64 5.90
N VAL A 197 11.70 -13.21 6.14
CA VAL A 197 12.84 -12.48 6.70
C VAL A 197 13.87 -12.27 5.61
N MET A 198 14.16 -11.01 5.30
CA MET A 198 15.18 -10.65 4.32
C MET A 198 16.50 -10.30 4.98
N GLN A 199 17.58 -10.87 4.45
CA GLN A 199 18.93 -10.55 4.84
C GLN A 199 19.84 -10.50 3.61
N ASN A 200 20.60 -9.43 3.43
CA ASN A 200 21.55 -9.26 2.31
C ASN A 200 20.95 -9.50 0.91
N GLY A 201 19.68 -9.18 0.72
CA GLY A 201 19.00 -9.34 -0.58
C GLY A 201 18.44 -10.74 -0.83
N GLU A 202 18.46 -11.63 0.14
CA GLU A 202 17.94 -13.00 0.11
C GLU A 202 16.84 -13.19 1.17
N LEU A 203 16.02 -14.25 1.05
CA LEU A 203 15.01 -14.66 2.04
C LEU A 203 15.54 -15.79 2.92
#